data_c6613a1096af0847f4c2747338375dab
#
_entry.id   c6613a1096af0847f4c2747338375dab
#
_cell.length_a   1.000
_cell.length_b   1.000
_cell.length_c   1.000
_cell.angle_alpha   90.00
_cell.angle_beta   90.00
_cell.angle_gamma   90.00
#
_symmetry.space_group_name_H-M   'P 1'
#
loop_
_entity.id
_entity.type
_entity.pdbx_description
1 polymer ?
#
loop_
_entity_poly.entity_id
_entity_poly.type
_entity_poly.pdbx_seq_one_letter_code
_entity_poly.pdbx_strand_id
1 'polypeptide(L)'
;MLTLKRIQQCKLLNTIHTTYNTSLVFDIIDMARTRTYIAGEWDGDLNAIDQLYRWNEGDKWNMHFTDAHKNGQCYDTSMPCTIKASLSERLGRSKTFILVVGNNTNTTRKGACSYQNCDNKQFNYFTGQFSCKVIGKSYSTESFIDYECRLAYNAWLRNEMKIVVLYNAASVNRSKCPEKLRNVGTHVEMKSYNYNWQEYRYDYQKVKKAIEG
;
A
#
# COMPACT_ATOMS: atom_id res chain seq x y z
N MET A 1 4.27 -22.26 26.84
CA MET A 1 3.46 -21.38 27.70
C MET A 1 3.58 -19.90 27.32
N LEU A 2 3.71 -19.59 26.03
CA LEU A 2 3.91 -18.21 25.49
C LEU A 2 2.90 -17.81 24.41
N THR A 3 1.94 -18.66 24.10
CA THR A 3 0.98 -18.47 22.98
C THR A 3 -0.36 -17.85 23.37
N LEU A 4 -0.67 -17.72 24.64
CA LEU A 4 -1.98 -17.22 25.13
C LEU A 4 -2.03 -15.72 25.42
N LYS A 5 -0.89 -15.03 25.55
CA LYS A 5 -0.86 -13.59 25.89
C LYS A 5 -1.06 -12.64 24.71
N ARG A 6 -0.92 -13.10 23.46
CA ARG A 6 -1.08 -12.24 22.27
C ARG A 6 -2.51 -12.17 21.72
N ILE A 7 -3.38 -13.10 22.11
CA ILE A 7 -4.79 -13.10 21.67
C ILE A 7 -5.65 -12.15 22.52
N GLN A 8 -5.20 -11.84 23.73
CA GLN A 8 -5.93 -10.92 24.63
C GLN A 8 -5.79 -9.44 24.28
N GLN A 9 -4.75 -9.03 23.58
CA GLN A 9 -4.57 -7.62 23.18
C GLN A 9 -5.47 -7.19 22.01
N CYS A 10 -5.95 -8.12 21.19
CA CYS A 10 -6.91 -7.82 20.12
C CYS A 10 -8.37 -7.68 20.61
N LYS A 11 -8.70 -8.18 21.78
CA LYS A 11 -10.08 -8.16 22.33
C LYS A 11 -10.39 -6.97 23.24
N LEU A 12 -9.40 -6.18 23.65
CA LEU A 12 -9.58 -5.08 24.60
C LEU A 12 -9.95 -3.73 23.97
N LEU A 13 -10.12 -3.66 22.64
CA LEU A 13 -10.50 -2.43 21.93
C LEU A 13 -12.00 -2.29 21.65
N ASN A 14 -12.84 -3.24 22.09
CA ASN A 14 -14.27 -3.22 21.76
C ASN A 14 -15.21 -2.85 22.91
N THR A 15 -14.71 -2.33 24.03
CA THR A 15 -15.61 -1.94 25.12
C THR A 15 -15.16 -0.66 25.80
N ILE A 16 -15.26 0.46 25.08
CA ILE A 16 -15.39 1.77 25.72
C ILE A 16 -16.42 2.56 24.92
N HIS A 17 -17.69 2.31 25.18
CA HIS A 17 -18.75 3.28 24.95
C HIS A 17 -18.75 4.22 26.15
N THR A 18 -18.26 5.43 25.97
CA THR A 18 -18.71 6.58 26.78
C THR A 18 -18.29 7.88 26.07
N THR A 19 -19.27 8.69 25.74
CA THR A 19 -19.28 10.13 25.45
C THR A 19 -17.92 10.81 25.34
N TYR A 20 -17.33 10.81 24.14
CA TYR A 20 -16.24 11.71 23.82
C TYR A 20 -16.75 12.84 22.92
N ASN A 21 -16.30 14.04 23.27
CA ASN A 21 -16.55 15.29 22.58
C ASN A 21 -16.29 15.11 21.07
N THR A 22 -17.23 15.52 20.22
CA THR A 22 -17.15 15.33 18.76
C THR A 22 -15.87 15.87 18.14
N SER A 23 -15.23 16.89 18.73
CA SER A 23 -13.93 17.41 18.28
C SER A 23 -12.79 16.40 18.44
N LEU A 24 -12.72 15.69 19.57
CA LEU A 24 -11.69 14.66 19.81
C LEU A 24 -11.82 13.44 18.88
N VAL A 25 -13.06 13.10 18.53
CA VAL A 25 -13.31 12.01 17.55
C VAL A 25 -12.85 12.41 16.16
N PHE A 26 -13.05 13.68 15.76
CA PHE A 26 -12.54 14.20 14.49
C PHE A 26 -11.02 14.22 14.47
N ASP A 27 -10.36 14.64 15.57
CA ASP A 27 -8.90 14.67 15.68
C ASP A 27 -8.29 13.26 15.63
N ILE A 28 -8.92 12.27 16.27
CA ILE A 28 -8.47 10.87 16.23
C ILE A 28 -8.66 10.26 14.82
N ILE A 29 -9.76 10.60 14.12
CA ILE A 29 -10.02 10.16 12.76
C ILE A 29 -9.03 10.83 11.80
N ASP A 30 -8.70 12.09 12.01
CA ASP A 30 -7.73 12.80 11.17
C ASP A 30 -6.30 12.33 11.40
N MET A 31 -5.90 12.04 12.64
CA MET A 31 -4.62 11.37 12.93
C MET A 31 -4.54 9.95 12.33
N ALA A 32 -5.65 9.19 12.30
CA ALA A 32 -5.67 7.87 11.66
C ALA A 32 -5.48 7.94 10.14
N ARG A 33 -5.81 9.06 9.50
CA ARG A 33 -5.68 9.29 8.06
C ARG A 33 -4.34 9.91 7.61
N THR A 34 -3.40 10.18 8.49
CA THR A 34 -2.06 10.71 8.13
C THR A 34 -1.09 9.63 7.66
N ARG A 35 -1.49 8.36 7.71
CA ARG A 35 -0.65 7.25 7.33
C ARG A 35 -0.40 7.23 5.83
N THR A 36 0.84 6.90 5.48
CA THR A 36 1.28 6.68 4.12
C THR A 36 1.30 5.17 3.86
N TYR A 37 0.78 4.76 2.72
CA TYR A 37 0.82 3.39 2.25
C TYR A 37 1.87 3.28 1.15
N ILE A 38 2.87 2.42 1.31
CA ILE A 38 3.90 2.18 0.31
C ILE A 38 3.63 0.84 -0.36
N ALA A 39 3.40 0.87 -1.66
CA ALA A 39 3.26 -0.30 -2.53
C ALA A 39 4.45 -0.40 -3.47
N GLY A 40 4.83 -1.61 -3.83
CA GLY A 40 5.91 -1.88 -4.78
C GLY A 40 6.19 -3.37 -4.91
N GLU A 41 6.99 -3.74 -5.88
CA GLU A 41 7.47 -5.10 -6.03
C GLU A 41 8.66 -5.32 -5.11
N TRP A 42 8.42 -5.95 -3.95
CA TRP A 42 9.43 -6.11 -2.89
C TRP A 42 10.68 -6.88 -3.33
N ASP A 43 10.55 -7.81 -4.26
CA ASP A 43 11.69 -8.60 -4.74
C ASP A 43 12.60 -7.79 -5.69
N GLY A 44 12.02 -6.84 -6.45
CA GLY A 44 12.75 -6.04 -7.45
C GLY A 44 13.07 -4.61 -7.02
N ASP A 45 12.27 -4.03 -6.12
CA ASP A 45 12.36 -2.62 -5.75
C ASP A 45 12.73 -2.37 -4.29
N LEU A 46 13.19 -3.43 -3.59
CA LEU A 46 13.55 -3.36 -2.18
C LEU A 46 14.52 -2.22 -1.86
N ASN A 47 15.53 -2.01 -2.72
CA ASN A 47 16.52 -0.95 -2.55
C ASN A 47 15.90 0.47 -2.56
N ALA A 48 14.87 0.69 -3.36
CA ALA A 48 14.15 1.97 -3.42
C ALA A 48 13.23 2.16 -2.21
N ILE A 49 12.56 1.09 -1.80
CA ILE A 49 11.70 1.06 -0.61
C ILE A 49 12.54 1.29 0.65
N ASP A 50 13.66 0.59 0.79
CA ASP A 50 14.61 0.78 1.91
C ASP A 50 15.17 2.21 1.95
N GLN A 51 15.37 2.81 0.78
CA GLN A 51 15.83 4.20 0.72
C GLN A 51 14.77 5.17 1.26
N LEU A 52 13.49 4.94 0.98
CA LEU A 52 12.39 5.72 1.57
C LEU A 52 12.37 5.58 3.10
N TYR A 53 12.54 4.36 3.62
CA TYR A 53 12.62 4.15 5.07
C TYR A 53 13.83 4.83 5.71
N ARG A 54 15.01 4.74 5.09
CA ARG A 54 16.22 5.45 5.58
C ARG A 54 16.00 6.95 5.67
N TRP A 55 15.29 7.54 4.71
CA TRP A 55 14.96 8.97 4.75
C TRP A 55 13.91 9.30 5.81
N ASN A 56 12.99 8.38 6.06
CA ASN A 56 11.94 8.57 7.06
C ASN A 56 12.42 8.35 8.50
N GLU A 57 13.39 7.45 8.72
CA GLU A 57 13.90 7.09 10.05
C GLU A 57 15.11 7.94 10.46
N GLY A 58 15.78 8.58 9.51
CA GLY A 58 16.97 9.36 9.78
C GLY A 58 16.67 10.80 10.15
N ASP A 59 17.06 11.22 11.36
CA ASP A 59 16.91 12.61 11.86
C ASP A 59 17.45 13.67 10.90
N LYS A 60 18.48 13.30 10.12
CA LYS A 60 19.12 14.17 9.13
C LYS A 60 18.20 14.56 7.97
N TRP A 61 17.25 13.72 7.60
CA TRP A 61 16.51 13.86 6.35
C TRP A 61 15.17 14.56 6.51
N ASN A 62 14.61 14.52 7.72
CA ASN A 62 13.36 15.21 8.05
C ASN A 62 12.19 14.90 7.08
N MET A 63 12.09 13.63 6.68
CA MET A 63 10.93 13.10 5.98
C MET A 63 10.08 12.36 7.01
N HIS A 64 8.82 12.74 7.15
CA HIS A 64 7.95 12.18 8.17
C HIS A 64 6.72 11.55 7.55
N PHE A 65 6.66 10.23 7.55
CA PHE A 65 5.46 9.48 7.25
C PHE A 65 5.34 8.26 8.16
N THR A 66 4.11 7.84 8.42
CA THR A 66 3.83 6.60 9.14
C THR A 66 3.43 5.54 8.13
N ASP A 67 4.27 4.51 7.97
CA ASP A 67 3.98 3.44 7.04
C ASP A 67 2.91 2.50 7.59
N ALA A 68 1.91 2.24 6.77
CA ALA A 68 0.83 1.32 7.06
C ALA A 68 1.26 -0.16 7.05
N HIS A 69 2.40 -0.50 6.43
CA HIS A 69 2.93 -1.86 6.37
C HIS A 69 3.68 -2.29 7.64
N LYS A 70 4.27 -1.35 8.37
CA LYS A 70 5.17 -1.64 9.51
C LYS A 70 4.53 -2.50 10.63
N ASN A 71 3.21 -2.61 10.68
CA ASN A 71 2.45 -3.27 11.74
C ASN A 71 1.71 -4.55 11.32
N GLY A 72 2.00 -5.13 10.17
CA GLY A 72 1.21 -6.27 9.72
C GLY A 72 1.87 -7.10 8.62
N GLN A 73 2.90 -7.86 8.96
CA GLN A 73 3.36 -8.93 8.08
C GLN A 73 2.28 -10.00 7.99
N CYS A 74 1.67 -10.16 6.80
CA CYS A 74 1.00 -11.40 6.47
C CYS A 74 2.07 -12.46 6.24
N TYR A 75 1.91 -13.65 6.82
CA TYR A 75 2.81 -14.76 6.57
C TYR A 75 2.74 -15.16 5.10
N ASP A 76 3.87 -15.54 4.51
CA ASP A 76 3.98 -15.99 3.12
C ASP A 76 3.06 -17.18 2.80
N THR A 77 2.58 -17.89 3.81
CA THR A 77 1.63 -19.00 3.70
C THR A 77 0.17 -18.56 3.65
N SER A 78 -0.11 -17.25 3.79
CA SER A 78 -1.50 -16.77 3.77
C SER A 78 -2.10 -16.79 2.37
N MET A 79 -3.38 -17.13 2.28
CA MET A 79 -4.11 -17.12 1.00
C MET A 79 -4.16 -15.69 0.40
N PRO A 80 -4.06 -15.52 -0.93
CA PRO A 80 -4.10 -14.21 -1.58
C PRO A 80 -5.29 -13.34 -1.19
N CYS A 81 -6.46 -13.94 -0.98
CA CYS A 81 -7.66 -13.22 -0.53
C CYS A 81 -7.52 -12.65 0.89
N THR A 82 -6.91 -13.40 1.81
CA THR A 82 -6.64 -12.94 3.18
C THR A 82 -5.65 -11.78 3.18
N ILE A 83 -4.61 -11.90 2.37
CA ILE A 83 -3.63 -10.80 2.18
C ILE A 83 -4.34 -9.57 1.61
N LYS A 84 -5.14 -9.70 0.55
CA LYS A 84 -5.88 -8.58 -0.05
C LYS A 84 -6.85 -7.91 0.94
N ALA A 85 -7.52 -8.68 1.80
CA ALA A 85 -8.38 -8.12 2.85
C ALA A 85 -7.57 -7.23 3.81
N SER A 86 -6.41 -7.71 4.27
CA SER A 86 -5.49 -6.96 5.13
C SER A 86 -4.92 -5.71 4.45
N LEU A 87 -4.53 -5.81 3.16
CA LEU A 87 -4.06 -4.67 2.36
C LEU A 87 -5.16 -3.60 2.24
N SER A 88 -6.40 -4.01 1.97
CA SER A 88 -7.56 -3.11 1.87
C SER A 88 -7.80 -2.35 3.18
N GLU A 89 -7.72 -3.03 4.33
CA GLU A 89 -7.89 -2.38 5.63
C GLU A 89 -6.81 -1.33 5.90
N ARG A 90 -5.54 -1.66 5.63
CA ARG A 90 -4.41 -0.73 5.82
C ARG A 90 -4.49 0.46 4.89
N LEU A 91 -4.81 0.23 3.62
CA LEU A 91 -4.94 1.29 2.62
C LEU A 91 -6.11 2.22 2.96
N GLY A 92 -7.23 1.68 3.45
CA GLY A 92 -8.39 2.47 3.89
C GLY A 92 -8.11 3.42 5.05
N ARG A 93 -7.01 3.19 5.80
CA ARG A 93 -6.56 4.07 6.89
C ARG A 93 -5.49 5.08 6.46
N SER A 94 -5.16 5.14 5.17
CA SER A 94 -4.07 5.97 4.65
C SER A 94 -4.59 7.16 3.86
N LYS A 95 -3.91 8.31 3.96
CA LYS A 95 -4.18 9.52 3.17
C LYS A 95 -3.29 9.61 1.93
N THR A 96 -2.12 9.01 1.98
CA THR A 96 -1.15 9.02 0.88
C THR A 96 -0.84 7.61 0.45
N PHE A 97 -0.91 7.38 -0.84
CA PHE A 97 -0.47 6.15 -1.49
C PHE A 97 0.79 6.44 -2.30
N ILE A 98 1.87 5.73 -2.00
CA ILE A 98 3.12 5.78 -2.74
C ILE A 98 3.27 4.45 -3.48
N LEU A 99 3.35 4.52 -4.81
CA LEU A 99 3.73 3.36 -5.63
C LEU A 99 5.18 3.50 -6.05
N VAL A 100 6.03 2.55 -5.68
CA VAL A 100 7.38 2.41 -6.22
C VAL A 100 7.30 1.57 -7.49
N VAL A 101 7.76 2.15 -8.61
CA VAL A 101 7.73 1.53 -9.94
C VAL A 101 9.14 1.15 -10.37
N GLY A 102 9.36 -0.14 -10.51
CA GLY A 102 10.58 -0.72 -11.06
C GLY A 102 10.38 -1.39 -12.40
N ASN A 103 11.21 -2.37 -12.69
CA ASN A 103 11.19 -3.04 -13.99
C ASN A 103 9.99 -3.98 -14.16
N ASN A 104 9.57 -4.64 -13.08
CA ASN A 104 8.56 -5.71 -13.13
C ASN A 104 7.20 -5.31 -12.55
N THR A 105 7.04 -4.08 -12.08
CA THR A 105 5.84 -3.62 -11.37
C THR A 105 4.55 -3.83 -12.17
N ASN A 106 4.58 -3.59 -13.48
CA ASN A 106 3.42 -3.76 -14.36
C ASN A 106 3.21 -5.21 -14.86
N THR A 107 4.19 -6.09 -14.66
CA THR A 107 4.15 -7.47 -15.17
C THR A 107 3.99 -8.52 -14.08
N THR A 108 4.18 -8.15 -12.82
CA THR A 108 4.05 -9.07 -11.70
C THR A 108 2.64 -9.65 -11.59
N ARG A 109 2.56 -10.96 -11.33
CA ARG A 109 1.30 -11.68 -11.08
C ARG A 109 1.19 -12.15 -9.63
N LYS A 110 2.14 -11.79 -8.78
CA LYS A 110 2.14 -12.15 -7.35
C LYS A 110 0.83 -11.72 -6.70
N GLY A 111 0.16 -12.65 -6.05
CA GLY A 111 -1.14 -12.41 -5.40
C GLY A 111 -2.37 -12.59 -6.30
N ALA A 112 -2.21 -12.92 -7.58
CA ALA A 112 -3.32 -13.35 -8.41
C ALA A 112 -3.93 -14.64 -7.83
N CYS A 113 -5.25 -14.66 -7.69
CA CYS A 113 -5.94 -15.84 -7.16
C CYS A 113 -5.93 -16.95 -8.22
N SER A 114 -5.33 -18.09 -7.91
CA SER A 114 -5.44 -19.30 -8.70
C SER A 114 -6.73 -20.04 -8.32
N TYR A 115 -7.79 -19.62 -8.94
CA TYR A 115 -9.16 -20.01 -8.69
C TYR A 115 -9.48 -21.52 -8.61
N GLN A 116 -8.74 -22.38 -9.29
CA GLN A 116 -9.10 -23.80 -9.44
C GLN A 116 -8.95 -24.60 -8.15
N ASN A 117 -8.04 -24.22 -7.25
CA ASN A 117 -7.68 -24.97 -6.05
C ASN A 117 -7.89 -24.19 -4.74
N CYS A 118 -8.90 -23.31 -4.68
CA CYS A 118 -9.12 -22.48 -3.49
C CYS A 118 -10.29 -23.03 -2.65
N ASP A 119 -10.01 -23.42 -1.41
CA ASP A 119 -11.01 -23.91 -0.44
C ASP A 119 -12.04 -22.84 -0.04
N ASN A 120 -11.72 -21.57 -0.26
CA ASN A 120 -12.62 -20.44 0.01
C ASN A 120 -13.54 -20.10 -1.15
N LYS A 121 -13.53 -20.89 -2.22
CA LYS A 121 -14.45 -20.76 -3.35
C LYS A 121 -15.85 -21.20 -2.95
N GLN A 122 -16.84 -20.37 -3.24
CA GLN A 122 -18.24 -20.77 -3.14
C GLN A 122 -19.01 -20.38 -4.40
N PHE A 123 -19.94 -21.22 -4.79
CA PHE A 123 -20.85 -20.94 -5.89
C PHE A 123 -22.09 -20.24 -5.34
N ASN A 124 -22.47 -19.12 -5.98
CA ASN A 124 -23.71 -18.44 -5.67
C ASN A 124 -24.79 -18.89 -6.65
N TYR A 125 -25.72 -19.68 -6.19
CA TYR A 125 -26.82 -20.25 -7.00
C TYR A 125 -27.77 -19.17 -7.55
N PHE A 126 -27.87 -18.00 -6.88
CA PHE A 126 -28.74 -16.91 -7.34
C PHE A 126 -28.14 -16.11 -8.48
N THR A 127 -26.83 -15.95 -8.52
CA THR A 127 -26.14 -15.16 -9.56
C THR A 127 -25.50 -16.03 -10.63
N GLY A 128 -25.42 -17.35 -10.43
CA GLY A 128 -24.70 -18.28 -11.30
C GLY A 128 -23.17 -18.04 -11.29
N GLN A 129 -22.65 -17.28 -10.34
CA GLN A 129 -21.24 -16.89 -10.29
C GLN A 129 -20.54 -17.47 -9.06
N PHE A 130 -19.23 -17.65 -9.22
CA PHE A 130 -18.40 -18.01 -8.09
C PHE A 130 -17.93 -16.76 -7.35
N SER A 131 -17.87 -16.83 -6.03
CA SER A 131 -17.35 -15.80 -5.14
C SER A 131 -16.33 -16.38 -4.16
N CYS A 132 -15.58 -15.51 -3.50
CA CYS A 132 -14.68 -15.88 -2.43
C CYS A 132 -15.38 -15.68 -1.08
N LYS A 133 -15.41 -16.72 -0.24
CA LYS A 133 -15.99 -16.65 1.12
C LYS A 133 -15.33 -15.58 2.01
N VAL A 134 -14.03 -15.37 1.83
CA VAL A 134 -13.25 -14.45 2.68
C VAL A 134 -13.55 -12.98 2.37
N ILE A 135 -13.67 -12.64 1.10
CA ILE A 135 -13.92 -11.24 0.68
C ILE A 135 -15.38 -10.96 0.32
N GLY A 136 -16.25 -11.99 0.35
CA GLY A 136 -17.69 -11.86 0.09
C GLY A 136 -18.07 -11.37 -1.32
N LYS A 137 -17.10 -11.32 -2.24
CA LYS A 137 -17.24 -10.79 -3.61
C LYS A 137 -16.69 -11.79 -4.62
N SER A 138 -16.89 -11.50 -5.90
CA SER A 138 -16.20 -12.22 -6.97
C SER A 138 -14.69 -12.23 -6.71
N TYR A 139 -14.05 -13.38 -6.91
CA TYR A 139 -12.61 -13.51 -6.70
C TYR A 139 -11.82 -12.58 -7.63
N SER A 140 -10.67 -12.11 -7.16
CA SER A 140 -9.83 -11.19 -7.90
C SER A 140 -8.61 -11.93 -8.48
N THR A 141 -8.49 -11.90 -9.80
CA THR A 141 -7.29 -12.36 -10.53
C THR A 141 -6.19 -11.30 -10.57
N GLU A 142 -6.45 -10.12 -10.02
CA GLU A 142 -5.47 -9.04 -9.94
C GLU A 142 -4.26 -9.47 -9.10
N SER A 143 -3.08 -9.01 -9.50
CA SER A 143 -1.90 -9.06 -8.62
C SER A 143 -2.14 -8.24 -7.35
N PHE A 144 -1.27 -8.35 -6.35
CA PHE A 144 -1.36 -7.49 -5.17
C PHE A 144 -1.23 -6.01 -5.56
N ILE A 145 -0.26 -5.69 -6.42
CA ILE A 145 -0.03 -4.32 -6.88
C ILE A 145 -1.22 -3.76 -7.65
N ASP A 146 -1.80 -4.53 -8.58
CA ASP A 146 -2.99 -4.06 -9.32
C ASP A 146 -4.19 -3.83 -8.40
N TYR A 147 -4.34 -4.72 -7.40
CA TYR A 147 -5.40 -4.60 -6.39
C TYR A 147 -5.24 -3.33 -5.56
N GLU A 148 -4.02 -3.06 -5.05
CA GLU A 148 -3.69 -1.86 -4.29
C GLU A 148 -3.87 -0.60 -5.13
N CYS A 149 -3.37 -0.59 -6.37
CA CYS A 149 -3.54 0.52 -7.30
C CYS A 149 -5.00 0.82 -7.59
N ARG A 150 -5.84 -0.21 -7.74
CA ARG A 150 -7.29 -0.03 -7.95
C ARG A 150 -7.98 0.57 -6.73
N LEU A 151 -7.62 0.12 -5.52
CA LEU A 151 -8.17 0.70 -4.29
C LEU A 151 -7.74 2.16 -4.11
N ALA A 152 -6.46 2.45 -4.33
CA ALA A 152 -5.92 3.80 -4.27
C ALA A 152 -6.58 4.74 -5.29
N TYR A 153 -6.75 4.27 -6.54
CA TYR A 153 -7.45 5.00 -7.59
C TYR A 153 -8.89 5.34 -7.19
N ASN A 154 -9.63 4.37 -6.64
CA ASN A 154 -11.00 4.60 -6.21
C ASN A 154 -11.09 5.62 -5.04
N ALA A 155 -10.13 5.60 -4.12
CA ALA A 155 -10.04 6.58 -3.03
C ALA A 155 -9.66 7.97 -3.57
N TRP A 156 -8.75 8.05 -4.54
CA TRP A 156 -8.38 9.30 -5.22
C TRP A 156 -9.57 9.93 -5.95
N LEU A 157 -10.40 9.15 -6.65
CA LEU A 157 -11.62 9.64 -7.30
C LEU A 157 -12.60 10.29 -6.31
N ARG A 158 -12.58 9.88 -5.04
CA ARG A 158 -13.40 10.47 -3.96
C ARG A 158 -12.68 11.60 -3.21
N ASN A 159 -11.51 12.04 -3.69
CA ASN A 159 -10.65 13.03 -3.01
C ASN A 159 -10.22 12.62 -1.58
N GLU A 160 -10.15 11.33 -1.30
CA GLU A 160 -9.78 10.79 0.01
C GLU A 160 -8.28 10.44 0.10
N MET A 161 -7.58 10.39 -1.02
CA MET A 161 -6.20 9.91 -1.10
C MET A 161 -5.35 10.70 -2.09
N LYS A 162 -4.15 11.08 -1.67
CA LYS A 162 -3.09 11.58 -2.55
C LYS A 162 -2.34 10.39 -3.15
N ILE A 163 -2.02 10.45 -4.44
CA ILE A 163 -1.23 9.42 -5.13
C ILE A 163 0.11 10.00 -5.57
N VAL A 164 1.19 9.30 -5.21
CA VAL A 164 2.56 9.59 -5.65
C VAL A 164 3.15 8.33 -6.28
N VAL A 165 3.62 8.45 -7.51
CA VAL A 165 4.26 7.34 -8.25
C VAL A 165 5.74 7.64 -8.39
N LEU A 166 6.57 6.85 -7.71
CA LEU A 166 8.02 7.01 -7.66
C LEU A 166 8.68 5.95 -8.54
N TYR A 167 9.39 6.39 -9.57
CA TYR A 167 10.13 5.49 -10.45
C TYR A 167 11.53 5.23 -9.90
N ASN A 168 11.84 3.97 -9.62
CA ASN A 168 13.20 3.53 -9.23
C ASN A 168 14.19 3.66 -10.39
N ALA A 169 14.23 4.81 -11.00
CA ALA A 169 14.96 5.14 -12.23
C ALA A 169 15.33 6.62 -12.25
N ALA A 170 16.10 7.03 -13.27
CA ALA A 170 16.47 8.41 -13.55
C ALA A 170 15.50 9.13 -14.50
N SER A 171 14.42 8.45 -14.90
CA SER A 171 13.38 9.01 -15.75
C SER A 171 12.03 8.37 -15.46
N VAL A 172 10.98 9.15 -15.72
CA VAL A 172 9.59 8.67 -15.61
C VAL A 172 9.23 7.83 -16.85
N ASN A 173 9.01 6.55 -16.65
CA ASN A 173 8.49 5.66 -17.69
C ASN A 173 7.12 5.11 -17.32
N ARG A 174 6.08 5.81 -17.75
CA ARG A 174 4.68 5.47 -17.41
C ARG A 174 4.22 4.11 -17.93
N SER A 175 4.87 3.53 -18.95
CA SER A 175 4.52 2.19 -19.44
C SER A 175 4.78 1.09 -18.41
N LYS A 176 5.70 1.32 -17.45
CA LYS A 176 6.01 0.42 -16.34
C LYS A 176 5.02 0.55 -15.16
N CYS A 177 4.21 1.61 -15.15
CA CYS A 177 3.21 1.83 -14.13
C CYS A 177 1.94 1.01 -14.45
N PRO A 178 1.29 0.40 -13.45
CA PRO A 178 -0.03 -0.19 -13.62
C PRO A 178 -1.01 0.78 -14.28
N GLU A 179 -1.83 0.27 -15.18
CA GLU A 179 -2.68 1.07 -16.06
C GLU A 179 -3.55 2.08 -15.31
N LYS A 180 -4.11 1.67 -14.19
CA LYS A 180 -4.98 2.51 -13.34
C LYS A 180 -4.33 3.81 -12.87
N LEU A 181 -3.01 3.81 -12.69
CA LEU A 181 -2.28 4.95 -12.15
C LEU A 181 -1.42 5.69 -13.17
N ARG A 182 -1.35 5.24 -14.42
CA ARG A 182 -0.48 5.86 -15.46
C ARG A 182 -0.64 7.35 -15.64
N ASN A 183 -1.87 7.84 -15.44
CA ASN A 183 -2.23 9.24 -15.67
C ASN A 183 -2.81 9.91 -14.42
N VAL A 184 -2.55 9.34 -13.24
CA VAL A 184 -3.12 9.80 -11.97
C VAL A 184 -2.04 10.08 -10.96
N GLY A 185 -2.18 11.17 -10.22
CA GLY A 185 -1.25 11.56 -9.17
C GLY A 185 0.03 12.24 -9.68
N THR A 186 1.00 12.35 -8.79
CA THR A 186 2.31 12.96 -9.06
C THR A 186 3.30 11.86 -9.46
N HIS A 187 3.91 11.96 -10.63
CA HIS A 187 4.89 11.02 -11.15
C HIS A 187 6.29 11.61 -11.10
N VAL A 188 7.21 10.94 -10.40
CA VAL A 188 8.58 11.44 -10.19
C VAL A 188 9.59 10.30 -10.27
N GLU A 189 10.71 10.54 -10.92
CA GLU A 189 11.89 9.68 -10.87
C GLU A 189 12.60 9.83 -9.52
N MET A 190 13.07 8.72 -8.95
CA MET A 190 13.77 8.72 -7.67
C MET A 190 15.26 9.05 -7.79
N LYS A 191 15.84 9.02 -9.00
CA LYS A 191 17.29 9.19 -9.22
C LYS A 191 17.56 10.39 -10.10
N SER A 192 18.58 11.17 -9.71
CA SER A 192 19.15 12.25 -10.50
C SER A 192 20.63 12.03 -10.75
N TYR A 193 21.17 12.56 -11.85
CA TYR A 193 22.59 12.50 -12.13
C TYR A 193 23.35 13.43 -11.17
N ASN A 194 24.32 12.86 -10.47
CA ASN A 194 25.18 13.62 -9.59
C ASN A 194 26.52 13.89 -10.28
N TYR A 195 26.78 15.14 -10.65
CA TYR A 195 27.98 15.53 -11.38
C TYR A 195 29.28 15.34 -10.59
N ASN A 196 29.24 15.47 -9.24
CA ASN A 196 30.41 15.28 -8.39
C ASN A 196 30.87 13.82 -8.33
N TRP A 197 29.93 12.89 -8.45
CA TRP A 197 30.19 11.44 -8.37
C TRP A 197 30.11 10.75 -9.74
N GLN A 198 29.69 11.49 -10.77
CA GLN A 198 29.52 11.01 -12.15
C GLN A 198 28.60 9.77 -12.23
N GLU A 199 27.56 9.71 -11.39
CA GLU A 199 26.63 8.59 -11.34
C GLU A 199 25.20 9.04 -10.99
N TYR A 200 24.21 8.18 -11.27
CA TYR A 200 22.84 8.39 -10.83
C TYR A 200 22.68 7.97 -9.37
N ARG A 201 22.17 8.89 -8.54
CA ARG A 201 21.88 8.67 -7.13
C ARG A 201 20.45 9.01 -6.79
N TYR A 202 19.93 8.41 -5.71
CA TYR A 202 18.63 8.79 -5.19
C TYR A 202 18.59 10.25 -4.78
N ASP A 203 17.56 10.97 -5.28
CA ASP A 203 17.33 12.40 -5.07
C ASP A 203 16.30 12.63 -3.99
N TYR A 204 16.78 12.84 -2.78
CA TYR A 204 15.96 13.08 -1.61
C TYR A 204 15.00 14.28 -1.79
N GLN A 205 15.52 15.42 -2.26
CA GLN A 205 14.74 16.67 -2.37
C GLN A 205 13.55 16.53 -3.32
N LYS A 206 13.79 15.89 -4.45
CA LYS A 206 12.76 15.63 -5.45
C LYS A 206 11.67 14.70 -4.91
N VAL A 207 12.05 13.60 -4.26
CA VAL A 207 11.11 12.64 -3.68
C VAL A 207 10.34 13.26 -2.52
N LYS A 208 11.01 14.00 -1.63
CA LYS A 208 10.37 14.72 -0.53
C LYS A 208 9.31 15.69 -1.02
N LYS A 209 9.66 16.54 -2.01
CA LYS A 209 8.71 17.47 -2.62
C LYS A 209 7.49 16.77 -3.22
N ALA A 210 7.66 15.60 -3.82
CA ALA A 210 6.53 14.84 -4.38
C ALA A 210 5.60 14.28 -3.29
N ILE A 211 6.16 13.86 -2.15
CA ILE A 211 5.40 13.26 -1.04
C ILE A 211 4.71 14.35 -0.21
N GLU A 212 5.40 15.44 0.12
CA GLU A 212 4.91 16.48 1.04
C GLU A 212 4.18 17.63 0.33
N GLY A 213 4.53 17.97 -0.92
CA GLY A 213 3.91 19.01 -1.75
C GLY A 213 2.67 18.49 -2.43
#